data_6c6a42c2edce4988a7db5992e6288ad7
#
_entry.id   6c6a42c2edce4988a7db5992e6288ad7
#
_cell.length_a   1.000
_cell.length_b   1.000
_cell.length_c   1.000
_cell.angle_alpha   90.00
_cell.angle_beta   90.00
_cell.angle_gamma   90.00
#
_symmetry.space_group_name_H-M   'P 1'
#
loop_
_entity.id
_entity.type
_entity.pdbx_description
1 polymer ?
#
loop_
_entity_poly.entity_id
_entity_poly.type
_entity_poly.pdbx_seq_one_letter_code
_entity_poly.pdbx_strand_id
1 'polypeptide(L)'
;SLGGENSNFVNANGLHDDNHYTCARDMALIGREIWRYPEFLKICQEQSYTIPASDTTEEHVFPQHHKMLIKENKNYYQYAVAGKTGYTSNALSTLITMADNGNMKLVCVVLRTHGANIYPDTKNLFEYVFNNFQKIPVADEKKPTEVKEFITASDESENAGSAQTGGNEYQPLEDGYVILPKDVSYKDVDYEITDVDEKTGEGTIQYTYDGHSVGSATAKFTEKYLQKISTGKECVDNSGTTKNSGGKSSAKS
;
A
#
# COMPACT_ATOMS: atom_id res chain seq x y z
N SER A 1 14.40 -5.17 1.73
CA SER A 1 13.50 -6.07 0.97
C SER A 1 12.13 -5.41 0.83
N LEU A 2 11.49 -5.53 -0.33
CA LEU A 2 10.15 -4.99 -0.59
C LEU A 2 9.03 -5.99 -0.24
N GLY A 3 9.38 -7.18 0.28
CA GLY A 3 8.42 -8.24 0.60
C GLY A 3 7.97 -9.07 -0.63
N GLY A 4 8.75 -9.07 -1.71
CA GLY A 4 8.55 -9.99 -2.82
C GLY A 4 9.11 -11.38 -2.49
N GLU A 5 8.36 -12.44 -2.82
CA GLU A 5 8.66 -13.82 -2.44
C GLU A 5 8.73 -14.77 -3.64
N ASN A 6 8.26 -14.32 -4.81
CA ASN A 6 8.08 -15.16 -6.00
C ASN A 6 8.83 -14.61 -7.22
N SER A 7 10.00 -14.04 -6.99
CA SER A 7 10.83 -13.46 -8.05
C SER A 7 12.29 -13.86 -7.89
N ASN A 8 12.93 -14.14 -9.03
CA ASN A 8 14.37 -14.31 -9.12
C ASN A 8 14.89 -13.56 -10.35
N PHE A 9 15.78 -12.61 -10.13
CA PHE A 9 16.39 -11.80 -11.19
C PHE A 9 17.84 -12.19 -11.39
N VAL A 10 18.19 -12.70 -12.57
CA VAL A 10 19.55 -13.14 -12.92
C VAL A 10 20.30 -12.12 -13.77
N ASN A 11 19.61 -11.13 -14.35
CA ASN A 11 20.19 -10.02 -15.09
C ASN A 11 19.36 -8.75 -14.96
N ALA A 12 19.97 -7.61 -15.26
CA ALA A 12 19.34 -6.29 -15.16
C ALA A 12 18.62 -5.83 -16.45
N ASN A 13 18.88 -6.49 -17.57
CA ASN A 13 18.39 -6.07 -18.89
C ASN A 13 17.11 -6.79 -19.32
N GLY A 14 16.66 -7.81 -18.58
CA GLY A 14 15.44 -8.56 -18.86
C GLY A 14 15.56 -9.57 -20.00
N LEU A 15 16.77 -9.94 -20.42
CA LEU A 15 16.96 -11.04 -21.37
C LEU A 15 16.53 -12.35 -20.72
N HIS A 16 16.00 -13.23 -21.55
CA HIS A 16 15.47 -14.52 -21.10
C HIS A 16 16.55 -15.40 -20.46
N ASP A 17 16.20 -15.96 -19.32
CA ASP A 17 16.90 -17.05 -18.65
C ASP A 17 15.82 -17.86 -17.91
N ASP A 18 15.95 -19.18 -17.85
CA ASP A 18 14.95 -20.05 -17.23
C ASP A 18 14.78 -19.78 -15.73
N ASN A 19 15.82 -19.24 -15.08
CA ASN A 19 15.78 -18.82 -13.69
C ASN A 19 15.39 -17.35 -13.50
N HIS A 20 15.08 -16.62 -14.59
CA HIS A 20 14.65 -15.21 -14.53
C HIS A 20 13.13 -15.12 -14.56
N TYR A 21 12.51 -15.06 -13.39
CA TYR A 21 11.06 -15.04 -13.27
C TYR A 21 10.56 -14.05 -12.23
N THR A 22 9.30 -13.70 -12.34
CA THR A 22 8.60 -12.82 -11.40
C THR A 22 7.09 -13.11 -11.42
N CYS A 23 6.35 -12.48 -10.53
CA CYS A 23 4.90 -12.46 -10.52
C CYS A 23 4.35 -11.03 -10.49
N ALA A 24 3.05 -10.86 -10.80
CA ALA A 24 2.43 -9.54 -10.84
C ALA A 24 2.47 -8.82 -9.49
N ARG A 25 2.29 -9.56 -8.38
CA ARG A 25 2.38 -9.00 -7.02
C ARG A 25 3.75 -8.39 -6.73
N ASP A 26 4.82 -9.13 -7.01
CA ASP A 26 6.17 -8.68 -6.71
C ASP A 26 6.58 -7.48 -7.57
N MET A 27 6.18 -7.47 -8.86
CA MET A 27 6.37 -6.32 -9.73
C MET A 27 5.55 -5.11 -9.28
N ALA A 28 4.36 -5.31 -8.73
CA ALA A 28 3.57 -4.22 -8.15
C ALA A 28 4.23 -3.62 -6.90
N LEU A 29 4.90 -4.44 -6.07
CA LEU A 29 5.69 -3.95 -4.93
C LEU A 29 6.86 -3.07 -5.39
N ILE A 30 7.56 -3.48 -6.46
CA ILE A 30 8.60 -2.65 -7.07
C ILE A 30 8.02 -1.33 -7.59
N GLY A 31 6.90 -1.38 -8.32
CA GLY A 31 6.22 -0.18 -8.82
C GLY A 31 5.77 0.75 -7.70
N ARG A 32 5.31 0.20 -6.58
CA ARG A 32 4.95 0.97 -5.38
C ARG A 32 6.15 1.71 -4.80
N GLU A 33 7.30 1.07 -4.73
CA GLU A 33 8.51 1.71 -4.23
C GLU A 33 9.00 2.84 -5.15
N ILE A 34 8.83 2.70 -6.46
CA ILE A 34 9.24 3.71 -7.45
C ILE A 34 8.55 5.08 -7.21
N TRP A 35 7.35 5.11 -6.61
CA TRP A 35 6.69 6.37 -6.25
C TRP A 35 7.52 7.28 -5.33
N ARG A 36 8.51 6.73 -4.64
CA ARG A 36 9.41 7.48 -3.75
C ARG A 36 10.55 8.20 -4.51
N TYR A 37 10.65 7.96 -5.83
CA TYR A 37 11.74 8.47 -6.66
C TYR A 37 11.19 9.40 -7.76
N PRO A 38 10.95 10.71 -7.45
CA PRO A 38 10.37 11.65 -8.40
C PRO A 38 11.15 11.79 -9.70
N GLU A 39 12.49 11.72 -9.64
CA GLU A 39 13.34 11.79 -10.82
C GLU A 39 13.12 10.62 -11.78
N PHE A 40 12.85 9.41 -11.23
CA PHE A 40 12.48 8.27 -12.07
C PHE A 40 11.16 8.50 -12.81
N LEU A 41 10.16 9.02 -12.08
CA LEU A 41 8.85 9.34 -12.69
C LEU A 41 8.98 10.38 -13.80
N LYS A 42 9.81 11.40 -13.58
CA LYS A 42 10.10 12.46 -14.56
C LYS A 42 10.75 11.88 -15.83
N ILE A 43 11.78 11.02 -15.67
CA ILE A 43 12.42 10.35 -16.80
C ILE A 43 11.44 9.49 -17.59
N CYS A 44 10.55 8.76 -16.91
CA CYS A 44 9.53 7.94 -17.57
C CYS A 44 8.52 8.73 -18.39
N GLN A 45 8.33 10.02 -18.15
CA GLN A 45 7.39 10.89 -18.88
C GLN A 45 8.00 11.53 -20.13
N GLU A 46 9.33 11.46 -20.31
CA GLU A 46 9.98 11.99 -21.51
C GLU A 46 9.47 11.28 -22.76
N GLN A 47 9.13 12.06 -23.78
CA GLN A 47 8.62 11.52 -25.05
C GLN A 47 9.75 11.00 -25.95
N SER A 48 10.92 11.57 -25.83
CA SER A 48 12.16 11.08 -26.46
C SER A 48 13.36 11.62 -25.72
N TYR A 49 14.47 10.90 -25.80
CA TYR A 49 15.75 11.36 -25.32
C TYR A 49 16.82 11.20 -26.40
N THR A 50 17.60 12.24 -26.65
CA THR A 50 18.68 12.22 -27.64
C THR A 50 20.03 12.22 -26.95
N ILE A 51 20.84 11.21 -27.23
CA ILE A 51 22.27 11.23 -26.94
C ILE A 51 22.95 11.83 -28.18
N PRO A 52 23.57 13.01 -28.08
CA PRO A 52 24.20 13.63 -29.22
C PRO A 52 25.40 12.84 -29.71
N ALA A 53 25.75 13.00 -30.97
CA ALA A 53 26.96 12.44 -31.53
C ALA A 53 28.21 12.92 -30.79
N SER A 54 29.23 12.05 -30.70
CA SER A 54 30.55 12.35 -30.17
C SER A 54 31.61 11.87 -31.15
N ASP A 55 32.91 12.06 -30.83
CA ASP A 55 34.01 11.59 -31.67
C ASP A 55 34.01 10.06 -31.86
N THR A 56 33.32 9.30 -31.02
CA THR A 56 33.30 7.84 -31.01
C THR A 56 31.94 7.20 -31.20
N THR A 57 30.86 7.99 -31.23
CA THR A 57 29.48 7.48 -31.24
C THR A 57 28.59 8.39 -32.09
N GLU A 58 27.75 7.80 -32.92
CA GLU A 58 26.70 8.50 -33.65
C GLU A 58 25.60 9.00 -32.72
N GLU A 59 24.76 9.90 -33.20
CA GLU A 59 23.58 10.35 -32.48
C GLU A 59 22.60 9.18 -32.27
N HIS A 60 22.09 9.06 -31.05
CA HIS A 60 21.05 8.07 -30.71
C HIS A 60 19.82 8.75 -30.16
N VAL A 61 18.66 8.48 -30.78
CA VAL A 61 17.34 8.96 -30.33
C VAL A 61 16.56 7.79 -29.73
N PHE A 62 16.16 7.94 -28.51
CA PHE A 62 15.34 6.95 -27.76
C PHE A 62 13.91 7.46 -27.61
N PRO A 63 12.96 6.98 -28.42
CA PRO A 63 11.54 7.39 -28.29
C PRO A 63 10.87 6.69 -27.12
N GLN A 64 9.78 7.29 -26.64
CA GLN A 64 8.89 6.65 -25.66
C GLN A 64 8.25 5.39 -26.23
N HIS A 65 8.39 4.28 -25.54
CA HIS A 65 7.81 2.99 -25.95
C HIS A 65 6.50 2.65 -25.23
N HIS A 66 6.22 3.29 -24.11
CA HIS A 66 5.01 3.05 -23.33
C HIS A 66 3.83 3.84 -23.88
N LYS A 67 3.00 3.20 -24.71
CA LYS A 67 1.96 3.88 -25.49
C LYS A 67 0.90 4.61 -24.67
N MET A 68 0.72 4.26 -23.39
CA MET A 68 -0.20 4.98 -22.51
C MET A 68 0.35 6.36 -22.06
N LEU A 69 1.65 6.62 -22.26
CA LEU A 69 2.30 7.89 -21.95
C LEU A 69 2.42 8.81 -23.18
N ILE A 70 2.08 8.34 -24.38
CA ILE A 70 2.19 9.09 -25.63
C ILE A 70 0.83 9.71 -25.97
N LYS A 71 0.69 11.03 -25.88
CA LYS A 71 -0.60 11.74 -26.03
C LYS A 71 -1.30 11.49 -27.37
N GLU A 72 -0.54 11.35 -28.45
CA GLU A 72 -1.03 11.13 -29.81
C GLU A 72 -1.37 9.68 -30.09
N ASN A 73 -1.07 8.77 -29.15
CA ASN A 73 -1.34 7.36 -29.32
C ASN A 73 -2.78 6.99 -28.89
N LYS A 74 -3.43 6.12 -29.64
CA LYS A 74 -4.78 5.62 -29.32
C LYS A 74 -4.91 4.95 -27.94
N ASN A 75 -3.79 4.50 -27.38
CA ASN A 75 -3.74 3.89 -26.05
C ASN A 75 -3.38 4.87 -24.93
N TYR A 76 -3.30 6.16 -25.25
CA TYR A 76 -3.02 7.19 -24.25
C TYR A 76 -3.99 7.09 -23.07
N TYR A 77 -3.46 7.20 -21.86
CA TYR A 77 -4.25 7.22 -20.64
C TYR A 77 -3.84 8.42 -19.77
N GLN A 78 -4.77 9.33 -19.59
CA GLN A 78 -4.49 10.64 -18.97
C GLN A 78 -3.91 10.57 -17.56
N TYR A 79 -4.16 9.47 -16.82
CA TYR A 79 -3.67 9.27 -15.46
C TYR A 79 -2.35 8.50 -15.42
N ALA A 80 -1.88 7.93 -16.52
CA ALA A 80 -0.60 7.23 -16.55
C ALA A 80 0.56 8.24 -16.36
N VAL A 81 1.46 7.91 -15.43
CA VAL A 81 2.60 8.80 -15.08
C VAL A 81 3.95 8.12 -15.27
N ALA A 82 4.01 6.80 -15.26
CA ALA A 82 5.24 6.06 -15.48
C ALA A 82 4.94 4.61 -15.86
N GLY A 83 5.95 3.89 -16.34
CA GLY A 83 5.82 2.48 -16.59
C GLY A 83 6.90 1.93 -17.51
N LYS A 84 6.83 0.63 -17.76
CA LYS A 84 7.76 -0.08 -18.65
C LYS A 84 7.08 -1.20 -19.39
N THR A 85 7.30 -1.28 -20.68
CA THR A 85 6.93 -2.42 -21.53
C THR A 85 8.00 -3.49 -21.50
N GLY A 86 7.63 -4.74 -21.71
CA GLY A 86 8.56 -5.84 -21.89
C GLY A 86 8.02 -6.87 -22.88
N TYR A 87 8.93 -7.53 -23.56
CA TYR A 87 8.60 -8.65 -24.45
C TYR A 87 9.77 -9.62 -24.56
N THR A 88 9.48 -10.89 -24.43
CA THR A 88 10.30 -12.01 -24.91
C THR A 88 9.35 -13.06 -25.48
N SER A 89 9.86 -13.99 -26.30
CA SER A 89 9.03 -15.09 -26.83
C SER A 89 8.38 -15.94 -25.73
N ASN A 90 9.02 -16.07 -24.58
CA ASN A 90 8.57 -16.87 -23.44
C ASN A 90 7.61 -16.08 -22.52
N ALA A 91 7.96 -14.82 -22.23
CA ALA A 91 7.16 -13.95 -21.37
C ALA A 91 5.96 -13.32 -22.10
N LEU A 92 5.97 -13.31 -23.45
CA LEU A 92 5.02 -12.55 -24.26
C LEU A 92 5.05 -11.06 -23.90
N SER A 93 3.95 -10.34 -24.15
CA SER A 93 3.88 -8.91 -23.82
C SER A 93 3.61 -8.72 -22.33
N THR A 94 4.39 -7.84 -21.72
CA THR A 94 4.27 -7.44 -20.31
C THR A 94 4.22 -5.93 -20.18
N LEU A 95 3.54 -5.46 -19.15
CA LEU A 95 3.41 -4.03 -18.87
C LEU A 95 3.29 -3.80 -17.37
N ILE A 96 4.08 -2.88 -16.87
CA ILE A 96 3.84 -2.23 -15.59
C ILE A 96 3.50 -0.77 -15.87
N THR A 97 2.45 -0.27 -15.27
CA THR A 97 2.03 1.13 -15.40
C THR A 97 1.68 1.69 -14.03
N MET A 98 2.10 2.91 -13.79
CA MET A 98 1.76 3.70 -12.63
C MET A 98 0.78 4.80 -13.05
N ALA A 99 -0.29 4.99 -12.29
CA ALA A 99 -1.31 5.99 -12.57
C ALA A 99 -1.64 6.80 -11.33
N ASP A 100 -1.92 8.10 -11.54
CA ASP A 100 -2.34 9.05 -10.51
C ASP A 100 -3.52 9.87 -11.03
N ASN A 101 -4.68 9.76 -10.39
CA ASN A 101 -5.86 10.55 -10.72
C ASN A 101 -6.03 11.78 -9.80
N GLY A 102 -5.01 12.12 -9.01
CA GLY A 102 -5.01 13.19 -8.02
C GLY A 102 -5.55 12.79 -6.64
N ASN A 103 -6.30 11.68 -6.56
CA ASN A 103 -6.81 11.14 -5.30
C ASN A 103 -6.13 9.82 -4.91
N MET A 104 -5.95 8.94 -5.87
CA MET A 104 -5.31 7.62 -5.69
C MET A 104 -4.13 7.43 -6.63
N LYS A 105 -3.05 6.87 -6.09
CA LYS A 105 -1.89 6.38 -6.83
C LYS A 105 -1.97 4.87 -6.94
N LEU A 106 -1.94 4.36 -8.16
CA LEU A 106 -2.08 2.94 -8.44
C LEU A 106 -0.90 2.41 -9.24
N VAL A 107 -0.62 1.13 -9.06
CA VAL A 107 0.31 0.36 -9.90
C VAL A 107 -0.47 -0.81 -10.49
N CYS A 108 -0.44 -0.93 -11.81
CA CYS A 108 -1.02 -2.05 -12.54
C CYS A 108 0.08 -2.86 -13.21
N VAL A 109 0.00 -4.18 -13.09
CA VAL A 109 0.94 -5.11 -13.72
C VAL A 109 0.17 -6.12 -14.53
N VAL A 110 0.46 -6.17 -15.84
CA VAL A 110 -0.09 -7.16 -16.77
C VAL A 110 1.06 -7.99 -17.32
N LEU A 111 1.02 -9.30 -17.07
CA LEU A 111 2.05 -10.24 -17.50
C LEU A 111 1.46 -11.27 -18.48
N ARG A 112 2.32 -11.69 -19.42
CA ARG A 112 2.06 -12.80 -20.33
C ARG A 112 0.74 -12.66 -21.12
N THR A 113 0.50 -11.50 -21.71
CA THR A 113 -0.63 -11.29 -22.62
C THR A 113 -0.18 -11.18 -24.09
N HIS A 114 -1.13 -11.27 -25.00
CA HIS A 114 -0.83 -11.24 -26.44
C HIS A 114 -0.87 -9.81 -26.99
N GLY A 115 0.27 -9.38 -27.56
CA GLY A 115 0.37 -8.15 -28.34
C GLY A 115 -0.08 -6.90 -27.59
N ALA A 116 -0.94 -6.13 -28.24
CA ALA A 116 -1.41 -4.84 -27.75
C ALA A 116 -2.49 -4.91 -26.65
N ASN A 117 -2.96 -6.09 -26.28
CA ASN A 117 -3.99 -6.27 -25.23
C ASN A 117 -3.52 -5.78 -23.86
N ILE A 118 -2.19 -5.68 -23.64
CA ILE A 118 -1.62 -5.07 -22.42
C ILE A 118 -2.22 -3.69 -22.11
N TYR A 119 -2.56 -2.88 -23.11
CA TYR A 119 -3.06 -1.52 -22.91
C TYR A 119 -4.53 -1.47 -22.48
N PRO A 120 -5.48 -2.11 -23.21
CA PRO A 120 -6.87 -2.16 -22.75
C PRO A 120 -7.02 -2.90 -21.42
N ASP A 121 -6.27 -3.98 -21.17
CA ASP A 121 -6.30 -4.71 -19.89
C ASP A 121 -5.86 -3.78 -18.75
N THR A 122 -4.74 -3.07 -18.91
CA THR A 122 -4.25 -2.10 -17.93
C THR A 122 -5.25 -0.99 -17.66
N LYS A 123 -5.84 -0.42 -18.73
CA LYS A 123 -6.84 0.64 -18.61
C LYS A 123 -8.08 0.16 -17.86
N ASN A 124 -8.60 -1.01 -18.22
CA ASN A 124 -9.78 -1.57 -17.57
C ASN A 124 -9.55 -1.82 -16.06
N LEU A 125 -8.36 -2.28 -15.68
CA LEU A 125 -8.00 -2.47 -14.28
C LEU A 125 -7.94 -1.13 -13.52
N PHE A 126 -7.35 -0.09 -14.10
CA PHE A 126 -7.34 1.24 -13.47
C PHE A 126 -8.74 1.82 -13.34
N GLU A 127 -9.53 1.80 -14.42
CA GLU A 127 -10.91 2.30 -14.40
C GLU A 127 -11.77 1.53 -13.39
N TYR A 128 -11.58 0.20 -13.27
CA TYR A 128 -12.28 -0.58 -12.26
C TYR A 128 -11.96 -0.08 -10.85
N VAL A 129 -10.68 0.12 -10.52
CA VAL A 129 -10.31 0.58 -9.18
C VAL A 129 -10.74 2.03 -8.94
N PHE A 130 -10.47 2.95 -9.86
CA PHE A 130 -10.85 4.35 -9.70
C PHE A 130 -12.36 4.57 -9.60
N ASN A 131 -13.15 3.74 -10.28
CA ASN A 131 -14.61 3.85 -10.28
C ASN A 131 -15.26 3.18 -9.07
N ASN A 132 -14.67 2.12 -8.52
CA ASN A 132 -15.32 1.31 -7.49
C ASN A 132 -14.72 1.45 -6.09
N PHE A 133 -13.53 2.03 -5.97
CA PHE A 133 -12.85 2.18 -4.69
C PHE A 133 -12.63 3.65 -4.33
N GLN A 134 -12.46 3.89 -3.04
CA GLN A 134 -12.15 5.20 -2.46
C GLN A 134 -10.97 5.10 -1.51
N LYS A 135 -10.18 6.17 -1.45
CA LYS A 135 -9.13 6.35 -0.46
C LYS A 135 -9.66 7.24 0.65
N ILE A 136 -9.61 6.77 1.88
CA ILE A 136 -10.08 7.51 3.06
C ILE A 136 -8.85 7.75 3.96
N PRO A 137 -8.41 9.01 4.17
CA PRO A 137 -7.39 9.34 5.16
C PRO A 137 -7.88 9.02 6.57
N VAL A 138 -7.10 8.26 7.33
CA VAL A 138 -7.50 7.84 8.68
C VAL A 138 -7.52 9.00 9.66
N ALA A 139 -6.64 9.99 9.47
CA ALA A 139 -6.57 11.17 10.34
C ALA A 139 -7.82 12.05 10.27
N ASP A 140 -8.53 12.06 9.14
CA ASP A 140 -9.75 12.83 8.93
C ASP A 140 -10.99 12.16 9.55
N GLU A 141 -10.92 10.85 9.73
CA GLU A 141 -11.99 10.06 10.32
C GLU A 141 -11.87 10.08 11.84
N LYS A 142 -12.71 10.92 12.46
CA LYS A 142 -12.94 10.86 13.90
C LYS A 142 -13.68 9.55 14.23
N LYS A 143 -12.96 8.41 14.22
CA LYS A 143 -13.44 7.28 15.01
C LYS A 143 -13.35 7.73 16.47
N PRO A 144 -14.47 7.80 17.20
CA PRO A 144 -14.36 7.62 18.62
C PRO A 144 -13.74 6.23 18.77
N THR A 145 -12.53 6.17 19.22
CA THR A 145 -12.05 4.97 19.86
C THR A 145 -12.88 4.84 21.12
N GLU A 146 -14.10 4.33 20.96
CA GLU A 146 -14.82 3.71 22.05
C GLU A 146 -14.03 2.43 22.35
N VAL A 147 -12.93 2.61 23.06
CA VAL A 147 -12.53 1.58 23.99
C VAL A 147 -13.72 1.51 24.93
N LYS A 148 -14.55 0.48 24.77
CA LYS A 148 -15.58 0.16 25.77
C LYS A 148 -14.83 0.13 27.09
N GLU A 149 -15.10 1.12 27.94
CA GLU A 149 -14.60 1.10 29.29
C GLU A 149 -14.97 -0.25 29.85
N PHE A 150 -13.97 -1.04 30.23
CA PHE A 150 -14.17 -2.14 31.13
C PHE A 150 -14.66 -1.52 32.43
N ILE A 151 -15.96 -1.53 32.64
CA ILE A 151 -16.56 -1.34 33.93
C ILE A 151 -16.13 -2.53 34.75
N THR A 152 -14.99 -2.41 35.44
CA THR A 152 -14.76 -3.26 36.60
C THR A 152 -15.80 -2.84 37.62
N ALA A 153 -16.78 -3.71 37.84
CA ALA A 153 -17.71 -3.59 38.92
C ALA A 153 -16.93 -3.62 40.27
N SER A 154 -16.49 -2.47 40.70
CA SER A 154 -16.14 -2.13 42.07
C SER A 154 -15.72 -0.68 42.10
N ASP A 155 -16.68 0.22 42.21
CA ASP A 155 -16.67 1.37 43.09
C ASP A 155 -17.93 2.18 42.88
N GLU A 156 -18.96 1.85 43.68
CA GLU A 156 -20.06 2.77 43.98
C GLU A 156 -19.47 3.91 44.82
N SER A 157 -19.25 5.08 44.21
CA SER A 157 -19.29 6.34 44.93
C SER A 157 -19.77 7.44 44.00
N GLU A 158 -20.94 7.96 44.37
CA GLU A 158 -21.59 9.09 43.79
C GLU A 158 -20.70 10.32 43.65
N ASN A 159 -20.55 10.87 42.45
CA ASN A 159 -20.65 12.31 42.23
C ASN A 159 -20.88 12.61 40.73
N ALA A 160 -22.07 13.16 40.48
CA ALA A 160 -22.43 13.73 39.19
C ALA A 160 -21.60 15.01 38.94
N GLY A 161 -20.84 15.04 37.86
CA GLY A 161 -20.17 16.24 37.41
C GLY A 161 -19.24 16.03 36.24
N SER A 162 -19.65 16.50 35.07
CA SER A 162 -18.88 16.69 33.84
C SER A 162 -18.46 15.42 33.08
N ALA A 163 -19.10 15.22 31.94
CA ALA A 163 -18.67 14.32 30.88
C ALA A 163 -17.23 14.65 30.48
N GLN A 164 -16.26 13.93 31.00
CA GLN A 164 -14.91 13.90 30.46
C GLN A 164 -14.96 13.05 29.18
N THR A 165 -14.80 13.72 28.06
CA THR A 165 -14.48 13.10 26.77
C THR A 165 -13.32 12.14 26.99
N GLY A 166 -13.55 10.83 26.85
CA GLY A 166 -12.53 9.81 26.88
C GLY A 166 -11.42 10.17 25.91
N GLY A 167 -10.22 10.45 26.43
CA GLY A 167 -9.07 10.76 25.59
C GLY A 167 -8.73 9.56 24.73
N ASN A 168 -8.53 9.77 23.43
CA ASN A 168 -8.07 8.73 22.52
C ASN A 168 -6.77 8.12 23.07
N GLU A 169 -6.67 6.79 23.12
CA GLU A 169 -5.47 6.09 23.59
C GLU A 169 -4.31 6.22 22.60
N TYR A 170 -4.59 6.60 21.37
CA TYR A 170 -3.62 6.85 20.31
C TYR A 170 -4.11 7.95 19.35
N GLN A 171 -3.16 8.51 18.61
CA GLN A 171 -3.41 9.47 17.53
C GLN A 171 -2.78 8.96 16.26
N PRO A 172 -3.56 8.64 15.20
CA PRO A 172 -3.02 8.33 13.89
C PRO A 172 -2.23 9.53 13.35
N LEU A 173 -1.12 9.25 12.70
CA LEU A 173 -0.33 10.25 11.99
C LEU A 173 -0.91 10.46 10.57
N GLU A 174 -0.54 11.56 9.92
CA GLU A 174 -1.16 12.02 8.66
C GLU A 174 -0.94 11.09 7.44
N ASP A 175 -0.05 10.13 7.53
CA ASP A 175 0.29 9.20 6.44
C ASP A 175 -0.68 8.02 6.29
N GLY A 176 -1.55 7.79 7.26
CA GLY A 176 -2.47 6.64 7.30
C GLY A 176 -3.68 6.79 6.38
N TYR A 177 -4.00 5.74 5.65
CA TYR A 177 -5.24 5.67 4.87
C TYR A 177 -5.74 4.23 4.73
N VAL A 178 -7.02 4.10 4.38
CA VAL A 178 -7.63 2.85 3.94
C VAL A 178 -8.16 2.97 2.51
N ILE A 179 -8.14 1.86 1.77
CA ILE A 179 -8.77 1.74 0.46
C ILE A 179 -9.97 0.81 0.61
N LEU A 180 -11.15 1.34 0.36
CA LEU A 180 -12.42 0.62 0.51
C LEU A 180 -13.25 0.69 -0.76
N PRO A 181 -14.13 -0.30 -1.02
CA PRO A 181 -15.22 -0.11 -1.97
C PRO A 181 -16.03 1.16 -1.63
N LYS A 182 -16.53 1.86 -2.65
CA LYS A 182 -17.23 3.15 -2.45
C LYS A 182 -18.53 3.04 -1.65
N ASP A 183 -19.14 1.88 -1.62
CA ASP A 183 -20.35 1.54 -0.87
C ASP A 183 -20.08 1.08 0.56
N VAL A 184 -18.81 0.98 0.97
CA VAL A 184 -18.38 0.57 2.31
C VAL A 184 -17.98 1.79 3.13
N SER A 185 -18.49 1.85 4.37
CA SER A 185 -18.15 2.91 5.32
C SER A 185 -16.86 2.57 6.07
N TYR A 186 -16.07 3.60 6.42
CA TYR A 186 -14.94 3.44 7.33
C TYR A 186 -15.32 2.83 8.69
N LYS A 187 -16.57 2.99 9.11
CA LYS A 187 -17.10 2.40 10.35
C LYS A 187 -17.16 0.87 10.35
N ASP A 188 -17.17 0.27 9.16
CA ASP A 188 -17.23 -1.18 8.96
C ASP A 188 -15.84 -1.82 8.92
N VAL A 189 -14.77 -1.02 9.11
CA VAL A 189 -13.37 -1.47 9.08
C VAL A 189 -12.95 -1.91 10.46
N ASP A 190 -12.40 -3.12 10.57
CA ASP A 190 -11.71 -3.61 11.76
C ASP A 190 -10.28 -3.09 11.80
N TYR A 191 -9.67 -3.07 12.99
CA TYR A 191 -8.26 -2.72 13.12
C TYR A 191 -7.59 -3.51 14.24
N GLU A 192 -6.30 -3.70 14.07
CA GLU A 192 -5.41 -4.22 15.12
C GLU A 192 -4.16 -3.34 15.24
N ILE A 193 -3.60 -3.31 16.43
CA ILE A 193 -2.39 -2.54 16.73
C ILE A 193 -1.22 -3.51 16.75
N THR A 194 -0.20 -3.20 15.98
CA THR A 194 1.02 -4.01 15.84
C THR A 194 2.27 -3.17 16.05
N ASP A 195 3.39 -3.83 16.30
CA ASP A 195 4.73 -3.23 16.28
C ASP A 195 4.88 -1.96 17.16
N VAL A 196 4.32 -1.99 18.38
CA VAL A 196 4.43 -0.87 19.32
C VAL A 196 5.82 -0.82 19.93
N ASP A 197 6.53 0.29 19.73
CA ASP A 197 7.78 0.61 20.42
C ASP A 197 7.46 1.34 21.72
N GLU A 198 7.65 0.66 22.84
CA GLU A 198 7.38 1.22 24.19
C GLU A 198 8.26 2.44 24.53
N LYS A 199 9.40 2.62 23.87
CA LYS A 199 10.34 3.74 24.15
C LYS A 199 9.93 5.00 23.41
N THR A 200 9.54 4.87 22.15
CA THR A 200 9.13 6.02 21.33
C THR A 200 7.64 6.30 21.46
N GLY A 201 6.85 5.30 21.86
CA GLY A 201 5.40 5.34 21.86
C GLY A 201 4.80 5.33 20.47
N GLU A 202 5.55 4.90 19.47
CA GLU A 202 5.08 4.75 18.09
C GLU A 202 4.74 3.29 17.77
N GLY A 203 3.78 3.10 16.89
CA GLY A 203 3.42 1.77 16.43
C GLY A 203 2.55 1.83 15.19
N THR A 204 2.15 0.67 14.69
CA THR A 204 1.35 0.54 13.47
C THR A 204 -0.06 0.09 13.82
N ILE A 205 -1.05 0.73 13.20
CA ILE A 205 -2.43 0.27 13.16
C ILE A 205 -2.64 -0.37 11.80
N GLN A 206 -3.02 -1.64 11.79
CA GLN A 206 -3.36 -2.38 10.59
C GLN A 206 -4.88 -2.42 10.45
N TYR A 207 -5.40 -1.98 9.31
CA TYR A 207 -6.83 -1.97 9.03
C TYR A 207 -7.23 -3.13 8.15
N THR A 208 -8.36 -3.78 8.48
CA THR A 208 -8.92 -4.91 7.73
C THR A 208 -10.41 -4.71 7.46
N TYR A 209 -10.86 -5.22 6.32
CA TYR A 209 -12.26 -5.30 5.94
C TYR A 209 -12.51 -6.64 5.27
N ASP A 210 -13.53 -7.36 5.71
CA ASP A 210 -13.86 -8.72 5.22
C ASP A 210 -12.63 -9.66 5.21
N GLY A 211 -11.81 -9.59 6.27
CA GLY A 211 -10.60 -10.39 6.42
C GLY A 211 -9.41 -9.98 5.53
N HIS A 212 -9.54 -8.90 4.76
CA HIS A 212 -8.48 -8.39 3.89
C HIS A 212 -7.84 -7.13 4.47
N SER A 213 -6.51 -7.01 4.36
CA SER A 213 -5.82 -5.77 4.69
C SER A 213 -6.20 -4.66 3.70
N VAL A 214 -6.74 -3.56 4.22
CA VAL A 214 -7.21 -2.41 3.41
C VAL A 214 -6.38 -1.15 3.63
N GLY A 215 -5.45 -1.16 4.57
CA GLY A 215 -4.55 -0.04 4.82
C GLY A 215 -3.83 -0.16 6.15
N SER A 216 -2.98 0.81 6.43
CA SER A 216 -2.28 0.95 7.70
C SER A 216 -2.02 2.42 8.01
N ALA A 217 -1.78 2.70 9.28
CA ALA A 217 -1.35 4.03 9.74
C ALA A 217 -0.27 3.89 10.80
N THR A 218 0.69 4.80 10.81
CA THR A 218 1.55 5.00 11.96
C THR A 218 0.76 5.77 13.02
N ALA A 219 0.91 5.41 14.28
CA ALA A 219 0.21 6.07 15.37
C ALA A 219 1.13 6.38 16.54
N LYS A 220 0.83 7.47 17.25
CA LYS A 220 1.43 7.82 18.52
C LYS A 220 0.50 7.37 19.64
N PHE A 221 0.99 6.51 20.52
CA PHE A 221 0.25 5.96 21.63
C PHE A 221 0.48 6.76 22.91
N THR A 222 -0.54 6.88 23.74
CA THR A 222 -0.43 7.56 25.04
C THR A 222 0.32 6.69 26.04
N GLU A 223 0.95 7.33 27.04
CA GLU A 223 1.61 6.61 28.14
C GLU A 223 0.66 5.64 28.87
N LYS A 224 -0.61 6.02 29.00
CA LYS A 224 -1.65 5.18 29.61
C LYS A 224 -1.84 3.88 28.83
N TYR A 225 -1.82 3.94 27.49
CA TYR A 225 -1.91 2.76 26.63
C TYR A 225 -0.67 1.88 26.73
N LEU A 226 0.52 2.48 26.71
CA LEU A 226 1.78 1.75 26.84
C LEU A 226 1.89 1.02 28.19
N GLN A 227 1.40 1.62 29.27
CA GLN A 227 1.32 0.98 30.57
C GLN A 227 0.35 -0.23 30.59
N LYS A 228 -0.76 -0.18 29.86
CA LYS A 228 -1.68 -1.32 29.72
C LYS A 228 -1.03 -2.49 29.01
N ILE A 229 -0.29 -2.25 27.93
CA ILE A 229 0.42 -3.29 27.18
C ILE A 229 1.48 -3.94 28.07
N SER A 230 2.32 -3.15 28.72
CA SER A 230 3.44 -3.65 29.54
C SER A 230 2.98 -4.44 30.77
N THR A 231 1.77 -4.19 31.27
CA THR A 231 1.18 -4.93 32.41
C THR A 231 0.43 -6.20 32.00
N GLY A 232 0.42 -6.56 30.72
CA GLY A 232 -0.20 -7.81 30.22
C GLY A 232 -1.73 -7.85 30.32
N LYS A 233 -2.40 -6.71 30.45
CA LYS A 233 -3.86 -6.62 30.36
C LYS A 233 -4.27 -6.64 28.90
N GLU A 234 -4.92 -7.73 28.49
CA GLU A 234 -5.34 -8.06 27.12
C GLU A 234 -6.10 -6.92 26.43
N CYS A 235 -5.71 -6.66 25.19
CA CYS A 235 -6.53 -5.87 24.27
C CYS A 235 -7.64 -6.76 23.70
N VAL A 236 -8.90 -6.41 23.92
CA VAL A 236 -10.06 -7.11 23.32
C VAL A 236 -10.39 -6.44 22.00
N ASP A 237 -10.45 -7.23 20.92
CA ASP A 237 -10.92 -6.78 19.63
C ASP A 237 -12.43 -6.48 19.63
N ASN A 238 -12.90 -5.74 18.62
CA ASN A 238 -14.30 -5.38 18.49
C ASN A 238 -15.26 -6.57 18.25
N SER A 239 -14.74 -7.79 18.07
CA SER A 239 -15.53 -9.01 17.83
C SER A 239 -15.96 -9.75 19.09
N GLY A 240 -15.48 -9.32 20.26
CA GLY A 240 -15.85 -9.94 21.54
C GLY A 240 -15.24 -11.33 21.79
N THR A 241 -14.26 -11.72 21.00
CA THR A 241 -13.55 -12.99 21.15
C THR A 241 -12.19 -12.77 21.80
N THR A 242 -12.00 -13.27 23.02
CA THR A 242 -10.71 -13.32 23.70
C THR A 242 -9.76 -14.32 23.03
N LYS A 243 -8.72 -13.82 22.37
CA LYS A 243 -7.59 -14.67 21.96
C LYS A 243 -6.52 -14.66 23.05
N ASN A 244 -6.37 -15.79 23.71
CA ASN A 244 -5.33 -16.05 24.70
C ASN A 244 -3.96 -16.15 23.98
N SER A 245 -3.12 -15.15 24.06
CA SER A 245 -1.73 -15.23 23.61
C SER A 245 -0.86 -15.86 24.71
N GLY A 246 -1.01 -17.18 24.88
CA GLY A 246 -0.10 -17.96 25.71
C GLY A 246 1.26 -18.14 25.03
N GLY A 247 2.23 -17.30 25.34
CA GLY A 247 3.61 -17.49 24.93
C GLY A 247 4.20 -18.74 25.59
N LYS A 248 4.37 -19.82 24.83
CA LYS A 248 5.24 -20.94 25.23
C LYS A 248 6.65 -20.67 24.76
N SER A 249 7.51 -20.26 25.70
CA SER A 249 8.96 -20.37 25.52
C SER A 249 9.33 -21.85 25.52
N SER A 250 9.76 -22.39 24.40
CA SER A 250 10.43 -23.69 24.33
C SER A 250 11.93 -23.48 24.37
N ALA A 251 12.51 -23.62 25.58
CA ALA A 251 13.91 -23.95 25.71
C ALA A 251 14.11 -25.36 25.15
N LYS A 252 15.07 -25.53 24.25
CA LYS A 252 15.65 -26.83 23.90
C LYS A 252 17.08 -26.88 24.36
N SER A 253 17.31 -27.88 25.18
CA SER A 253 18.60 -28.51 25.45
C SER A 253 19.29 -29.03 24.21
#